data_4f033631b7b0069a1b2270ed6ff5521d
#
_entry.id   4f033631b7b0069a1b2270ed6ff5521d
#
_cell.length_a   1.000
_cell.length_b   1.000
_cell.length_c   1.000
_cell.angle_alpha   90.00
_cell.angle_beta   90.00
_cell.angle_gamma   90.00
#
_symmetry.space_group_name_H-M   'P 1'
#
loop_
_entity.id
_entity.type
_entity.pdbx_description
1 polymer ?
#
loop_
_entity_poly.entity_id
_entity_poly.type
_entity_poly.pdbx_seq_one_letter_code
_entity_poly.pdbx_strand_id
1 'polypeptide(L)'
;MSRFSRRDFLITTAGAALATRLAGSAAAATTPKRGGTLTATWGGFEPQSLFVPAGGGSSPYFTSTRVHERLLRLTVDLEFEPVLALEIKPAADFRSYTIKLRDKVTWHDGKPFTADDVAFCAMEYWKPISAGVSLDALESAQAADPLTAVLKFKAPVPEFFLKSVLAGKAGLVIPKHIYAGSNIITNPINNTPIGTGPFKVKEWVRGSHVEYLRNDNYWNPGLPYLDRLVIRWWRDPASRSAAFEAGQLDIGTFNPIPIPDIARLTKDGKFVAETKGYSNSAWVATVEFNQRREIFNKREVRRALMHAIDRQFIAETIFFGRAHPSIGVIHTSNTIFFSKDVQDYPFDVKKASAMLDAAGYPVKDGARFKLSLVSAGWFEENVKMGQYVKQAFEDLDIAVDLSVPDRATSLKRIYTDYDYDVAISNNSSGIELIPGTTQYYTTDGIVKGAAFRNATGYSNPKLDEIVARMTIETDEPKRVALAKDFDRLASIEAPILPMVDLEPVTIARADVRNHSTTADFMGESWAEIWLDR
;
A
#
# COMPACT_ATOMS: atom_id res chain seq x y z
N MET A 1 -55.65 20.40 -44.16
CA MET A 1 -54.61 19.70 -44.95
C MET A 1 -53.30 20.42 -44.76
N SER A 2 -52.52 20.03 -43.75
CA SER A 2 -51.23 20.60 -43.45
C SER A 2 -50.11 19.76 -44.10
N ARG A 3 -49.29 20.42 -44.91
CA ARG A 3 -48.18 19.80 -45.65
C ARG A 3 -47.04 19.49 -44.73
N PHE A 4 -46.68 18.23 -44.54
CA PHE A 4 -45.43 17.80 -43.88
C PHE A 4 -44.23 18.23 -44.74
N SER A 5 -43.26 18.87 -44.10
CA SER A 5 -42.05 19.37 -44.72
C SER A 5 -40.99 18.24 -44.82
N ARG A 6 -40.16 18.29 -45.88
CA ARG A 6 -39.03 17.36 -46.09
C ARG A 6 -38.03 17.34 -44.95
N ARG A 7 -38.08 18.28 -44.00
CA ARG A 7 -37.24 18.36 -42.82
C ARG A 7 -37.67 17.37 -41.73
N ASP A 8 -38.97 17.05 -41.63
CA ASP A 8 -39.50 16.16 -40.60
C ASP A 8 -39.19 14.69 -40.88
N PHE A 9 -38.93 14.34 -42.16
CA PHE A 9 -38.57 12.97 -42.55
C PHE A 9 -37.07 12.63 -42.28
N LEU A 10 -36.19 13.64 -42.23
CA LEU A 10 -34.77 13.44 -41.96
C LEU A 10 -34.44 13.32 -40.46
N ILE A 11 -35.31 13.82 -39.59
CA ILE A 11 -35.12 13.73 -38.12
C ILE A 11 -35.56 12.36 -37.60
N THR A 12 -36.56 11.73 -38.21
CA THR A 12 -37.06 10.41 -37.79
C THR A 12 -36.15 9.25 -38.22
N THR A 13 -35.38 9.39 -39.29
CA THR A 13 -34.46 8.35 -39.76
C THR A 13 -33.08 8.42 -39.07
N ALA A 14 -32.66 9.59 -38.59
CA ALA A 14 -31.41 9.72 -37.81
C ALA A 14 -31.55 9.19 -36.38
N GLY A 15 -32.75 9.26 -35.78
CA GLY A 15 -33.02 8.72 -34.46
C GLY A 15 -33.00 7.19 -34.36
N ALA A 16 -33.44 6.51 -35.45
CA ALA A 16 -33.45 5.05 -35.50
C ALA A 16 -32.05 4.43 -35.77
N ALA A 17 -31.17 5.16 -36.47
CA ALA A 17 -29.81 4.69 -36.75
C ALA A 17 -28.82 4.93 -35.56
N LEU A 18 -29.15 5.85 -34.63
CA LEU A 18 -28.36 6.07 -33.42
C LEU A 18 -28.73 5.10 -32.28
N ALA A 19 -30.01 4.66 -32.25
CA ALA A 19 -30.48 3.69 -31.25
C ALA A 19 -29.93 2.26 -31.46
N THR A 20 -29.54 1.91 -32.69
CA THR A 20 -28.95 0.58 -33.00
C THR A 20 -27.44 0.51 -32.82
N ARG A 21 -26.74 1.63 -32.54
CA ARG A 21 -25.29 1.63 -32.22
C ARG A 21 -24.96 1.67 -30.71
N LEU A 22 -25.95 1.83 -29.87
CA LEU A 22 -25.82 1.77 -28.41
C LEU A 22 -26.20 0.39 -27.80
N ALA A 23 -26.53 -0.58 -28.64
CA ALA A 23 -26.46 -2.00 -28.24
C ALA A 23 -25.02 -2.50 -28.39
N GLY A 24 -24.07 -1.73 -27.79
CA GLY A 24 -22.76 -2.23 -27.44
C GLY A 24 -22.99 -3.37 -26.45
N SER A 25 -22.49 -4.56 -26.75
CA SER A 25 -22.53 -5.78 -25.98
C SER A 25 -22.47 -5.49 -24.48
N ALA A 26 -23.62 -5.49 -23.80
CA ALA A 26 -23.66 -5.83 -22.40
C ALA A 26 -23.07 -7.25 -22.36
N ALA A 27 -21.80 -7.38 -22.01
CA ALA A 27 -21.21 -8.67 -21.68
C ALA A 27 -22.18 -9.27 -20.65
N ALA A 28 -22.81 -10.39 -20.99
CA ALA A 28 -23.75 -11.05 -20.11
C ALA A 28 -23.01 -11.24 -18.78
N ALA A 29 -23.54 -10.65 -17.70
CA ALA A 29 -22.95 -10.79 -16.39
C ALA A 29 -22.91 -12.28 -16.07
N THR A 30 -21.72 -12.88 -16.16
CA THR A 30 -21.55 -14.31 -15.89
C THR A 30 -21.86 -14.56 -14.41
N THR A 31 -22.81 -15.43 -14.14
CA THR A 31 -23.20 -15.79 -12.76
C THR A 31 -22.02 -16.46 -12.07
N PRO A 32 -21.62 -16.02 -10.87
CA PRO A 32 -20.53 -16.63 -10.14
C PRO A 32 -20.76 -18.14 -9.90
N LYS A 33 -19.74 -18.94 -10.22
CA LYS A 33 -19.73 -20.38 -10.00
C LYS A 33 -19.16 -20.68 -8.62
N ARG A 34 -19.75 -21.65 -7.93
CA ARG A 34 -19.23 -22.16 -6.64
C ARG A 34 -18.33 -23.37 -6.88
N GLY A 35 -17.32 -23.47 -6.01
CA GLY A 35 -16.42 -24.61 -6.01
C GLY A 35 -15.05 -24.31 -6.59
N GLY A 36 -14.21 -25.31 -6.57
CA GLY A 36 -12.88 -25.29 -7.15
C GLY A 36 -11.77 -24.82 -6.19
N THR A 37 -10.54 -25.02 -6.69
CA THR A 37 -9.31 -24.61 -5.99
C THR A 37 -8.64 -23.48 -6.74
N LEU A 38 -8.30 -22.39 -6.04
CA LEU A 38 -7.45 -21.33 -6.54
C LEU A 38 -6.02 -21.54 -6.03
N THR A 39 -5.05 -21.60 -6.94
CA THR A 39 -3.63 -21.63 -6.59
C THR A 39 -3.01 -20.27 -6.84
N ALA A 40 -2.48 -19.68 -5.78
CA ALA A 40 -1.99 -18.31 -5.78
C ALA A 40 -0.52 -18.22 -5.39
N THR A 41 0.11 -17.12 -5.79
CA THR A 41 1.42 -16.66 -5.29
C THR A 41 1.42 -15.15 -5.10
N TRP A 42 2.50 -14.61 -4.57
CA TRP A 42 2.72 -13.17 -4.57
C TRP A 42 4.20 -12.85 -4.76
N GLY A 43 4.54 -11.61 -5.12
CA GLY A 43 5.91 -11.17 -5.39
C GLY A 43 6.81 -11.03 -4.16
N GLY A 44 6.32 -11.32 -2.95
CA GLY A 44 7.06 -11.22 -1.70
C GLY A 44 7.58 -12.56 -1.17
N PHE A 45 7.80 -12.62 0.13
CA PHE A 45 8.46 -13.72 0.82
C PHE A 45 7.47 -14.55 1.63
N GLU A 46 7.83 -15.81 1.93
CA GLU A 46 7.11 -16.61 2.92
C GLU A 46 7.08 -15.92 4.28
N PRO A 47 5.93 -15.86 4.98
CA PRO A 47 5.85 -15.23 6.28
C PRO A 47 6.53 -16.07 7.37
N GLN A 48 6.99 -15.41 8.43
CA GLN A 48 7.46 -16.12 9.62
C GLN A 48 6.30 -16.64 10.48
N SER A 49 5.14 -16.02 10.38
CA SER A 49 3.87 -16.36 11.04
C SER A 49 2.71 -16.05 10.11
N LEU A 50 1.59 -16.75 10.22
CA LEU A 50 0.37 -16.47 9.45
C LEU A 50 -0.45 -15.30 10.01
N PHE A 51 -0.07 -14.75 11.14
CA PHE A 51 -0.74 -13.60 11.76
C PHE A 51 0.16 -12.35 11.78
N VAL A 52 -0.40 -11.18 11.45
CA VAL A 52 0.32 -9.92 11.21
C VAL A 52 1.27 -9.49 12.32
N PRO A 53 0.89 -9.42 13.60
CA PRO A 53 1.77 -8.89 14.64
C PRO A 53 2.99 -9.76 14.91
N ALA A 54 2.82 -11.08 14.84
CA ALA A 54 3.87 -12.01 15.15
C ALA A 54 4.98 -12.05 14.10
N GLY A 55 4.64 -11.84 12.82
CA GLY A 55 5.60 -11.90 11.73
C GLY A 55 6.11 -10.54 11.23
N GLY A 56 5.40 -9.47 11.51
CA GLY A 56 5.65 -8.14 10.95
C GLY A 56 5.58 -8.08 9.42
N GLY A 57 5.39 -6.89 8.86
CA GLY A 57 5.49 -6.68 7.43
C GLY A 57 4.31 -7.17 6.58
N SER A 58 4.56 -7.26 5.26
CA SER A 58 3.51 -7.49 4.25
C SER A 58 3.10 -8.96 4.11
N SER A 59 4.05 -9.90 4.26
CA SER A 59 3.77 -11.33 4.06
C SER A 59 2.76 -11.91 5.05
N PRO A 60 2.87 -11.68 6.38
CA PRO A 60 1.86 -12.12 7.32
C PRO A 60 0.51 -11.42 7.12
N TYR A 61 0.52 -10.17 6.67
CA TYR A 61 -0.72 -9.46 6.35
C TYR A 61 -1.43 -10.11 5.18
N PHE A 62 -0.71 -10.40 4.10
CA PHE A 62 -1.26 -11.09 2.93
C PHE A 62 -1.89 -12.44 3.28
N THR A 63 -1.29 -13.23 4.17
CA THR A 63 -1.82 -14.54 4.57
C THR A 63 -2.97 -14.44 5.57
N SER A 64 -2.91 -13.49 6.51
CA SER A 64 -3.90 -13.39 7.59
C SER A 64 -5.27 -12.90 7.13
N THR A 65 -5.37 -12.11 6.06
CA THR A 65 -6.64 -11.51 5.61
C THR A 65 -7.62 -12.50 4.97
N ARG A 66 -7.21 -13.74 4.77
CA ARG A 66 -8.10 -14.86 4.39
C ARG A 66 -8.87 -15.39 5.60
N VAL A 67 -8.29 -15.19 6.79
CA VAL A 67 -8.77 -15.70 8.08
C VAL A 67 -9.36 -14.59 8.93
N HIS A 68 -8.66 -13.46 9.06
CA HIS A 68 -9.09 -12.33 9.85
C HIS A 68 -9.73 -11.25 8.98
N GLU A 69 -10.78 -10.65 9.48
CA GLU A 69 -11.44 -9.52 8.83
C GLU A 69 -11.20 -8.22 9.59
N ARG A 70 -11.63 -7.14 8.98
CA ARG A 70 -11.61 -5.77 9.49
C ARG A 70 -13.03 -5.27 9.68
N LEU A 71 -13.18 -4.12 10.30
CA LEU A 71 -14.49 -3.50 10.45
C LEU A 71 -15.02 -2.97 9.11
N LEU A 72 -14.14 -2.43 8.28
CA LEU A 72 -14.43 -1.87 6.96
C LEU A 72 -13.45 -2.44 5.92
N ARG A 73 -13.78 -2.30 4.62
CA ARG A 73 -12.83 -2.43 3.50
C ARG A 73 -12.78 -1.13 2.70
N LEU A 74 -11.68 -0.89 2.00
CA LEU A 74 -11.52 0.21 1.08
C LEU A 74 -11.63 -0.32 -0.35
N THR A 75 -12.58 0.20 -1.13
CA THR A 75 -12.77 -0.18 -2.55
C THR A 75 -11.68 0.41 -3.43
N VAL A 76 -11.61 -0.03 -4.71
CA VAL A 76 -10.69 0.56 -5.70
C VAL A 76 -10.99 2.04 -5.97
N ASP A 77 -12.22 2.47 -5.75
CA ASP A 77 -12.67 3.86 -5.89
C ASP A 77 -12.43 4.69 -4.62
N LEU A 78 -11.72 4.13 -3.63
CA LEU A 78 -11.35 4.75 -2.36
C LEU A 78 -12.55 5.04 -1.44
N GLU A 79 -13.63 4.28 -1.55
CA GLU A 79 -14.79 4.33 -0.69
C GLU A 79 -14.72 3.27 0.42
N PHE A 80 -15.21 3.62 1.62
CA PHE A 80 -15.28 2.66 2.73
C PHE A 80 -16.56 1.86 2.66
N GLU A 81 -16.44 0.54 2.62
CA GLU A 81 -17.56 -0.39 2.66
C GLU A 81 -17.62 -1.19 3.97
N PRO A 82 -18.84 -1.48 4.47
CA PRO A 82 -19.06 -2.32 5.63
C PRO A 82 -18.56 -3.77 5.46
N VAL A 83 -17.79 -4.25 6.47
CA VAL A 83 -17.44 -5.67 6.61
C VAL A 83 -18.03 -6.19 7.93
N LEU A 84 -17.31 -6.12 9.05
CA LEU A 84 -17.83 -6.50 10.37
C LEU A 84 -18.61 -5.36 11.05
N ALA A 85 -18.32 -4.10 10.71
CA ALA A 85 -19.13 -2.97 11.13
C ALA A 85 -20.13 -2.60 10.04
N LEU A 86 -21.39 -2.32 10.45
CA LEU A 86 -22.44 -1.79 9.58
C LEU A 86 -22.38 -0.27 9.52
N GLU A 87 -21.99 0.37 10.61
CA GLU A 87 -21.87 1.83 10.73
C GLU A 87 -20.75 2.19 11.70
N ILE A 88 -20.00 3.25 11.37
CA ILE A 88 -19.05 3.93 12.26
C ILE A 88 -19.41 5.41 12.26
N LYS A 89 -19.91 5.90 13.40
CA LYS A 89 -20.45 7.25 13.51
C LYS A 89 -19.73 8.07 14.58
N PRO A 90 -19.18 9.26 14.22
CA PRO A 90 -18.61 10.18 15.20
C PRO A 90 -19.68 10.86 16.05
N ALA A 91 -19.31 11.23 17.27
CA ALA A 91 -20.01 12.27 18.01
C ALA A 91 -19.72 13.65 17.41
N ALA A 92 -20.52 14.67 17.78
CA ALA A 92 -20.39 16.02 17.22
C ALA A 92 -19.01 16.68 17.45
N ASP A 93 -18.29 16.27 18.48
CA ASP A 93 -16.95 16.77 18.83
C ASP A 93 -15.81 15.90 18.29
N PHE A 94 -16.13 14.83 17.56
CA PHE A 94 -15.18 13.85 17.03
C PHE A 94 -14.25 13.19 18.07
N ARG A 95 -14.64 13.23 19.36
CA ARG A 95 -13.88 12.59 20.44
C ARG A 95 -14.44 11.24 20.85
N SER A 96 -15.54 10.81 20.26
CA SER A 96 -16.01 9.43 20.40
C SER A 96 -16.64 8.94 19.11
N TYR A 97 -16.57 7.62 18.93
CA TYR A 97 -17.12 6.92 17.78
C TYR A 97 -17.95 5.74 18.26
N THR A 98 -19.19 5.67 17.77
CA THR A 98 -20.08 4.52 17.96
C THR A 98 -19.97 3.61 16.75
N ILE A 99 -19.67 2.34 16.99
CA ILE A 99 -19.49 1.30 15.96
C ILE A 99 -20.62 0.28 16.13
N LYS A 100 -21.48 0.20 15.12
CA LYS A 100 -22.55 -0.82 15.04
C LYS A 100 -22.03 -2.03 14.30
N LEU A 101 -22.09 -3.19 14.92
CA LEU A 101 -21.57 -4.43 14.37
C LEU A 101 -22.65 -5.23 13.64
N ARG A 102 -22.20 -6.09 12.74
CA ARG A 102 -23.03 -7.10 12.07
C ARG A 102 -23.43 -8.18 13.07
N ASP A 103 -24.67 -8.58 13.06
CA ASP A 103 -25.18 -9.72 13.84
C ASP A 103 -24.80 -11.07 13.22
N LYS A 104 -24.92 -12.13 14.00
CA LYS A 104 -24.71 -13.54 13.56
C LYS A 104 -23.34 -13.85 12.99
N VAL A 105 -22.35 -13.03 13.27
CA VAL A 105 -20.95 -13.34 12.95
C VAL A 105 -20.40 -14.30 14.01
N THR A 106 -19.71 -15.36 13.56
CA THR A 106 -19.04 -16.30 14.46
C THR A 106 -17.57 -16.44 14.11
N TRP A 107 -16.76 -16.64 15.12
CA TRP A 107 -15.38 -17.08 14.96
C TRP A 107 -15.34 -18.50 14.37
N HIS A 108 -14.22 -18.90 13.80
CA HIS A 108 -14.04 -20.23 13.19
C HIS A 108 -14.28 -21.39 14.16
N ASP A 109 -14.15 -21.14 15.48
CA ASP A 109 -14.43 -22.10 16.55
C ASP A 109 -15.91 -22.10 17.01
N GLY A 110 -16.75 -21.32 16.34
CA GLY A 110 -18.20 -21.26 16.57
C GLY A 110 -18.65 -20.28 17.66
N LYS A 111 -17.72 -19.59 18.36
CA LYS A 111 -18.09 -18.57 19.33
C LYS A 111 -18.57 -17.29 18.64
N PRO A 112 -19.49 -16.52 19.25
CA PRO A 112 -19.99 -15.29 18.64
C PRO A 112 -18.91 -14.20 18.64
N PHE A 113 -18.85 -13.41 17.57
CA PHE A 113 -18.13 -12.15 17.50
C PHE A 113 -19.00 -11.05 18.09
N THR A 114 -18.45 -10.24 18.98
CA THR A 114 -19.18 -9.20 19.71
C THR A 114 -18.39 -7.90 19.84
N ALA A 115 -19.05 -6.87 20.35
CA ALA A 115 -18.43 -5.59 20.66
C ALA A 115 -17.32 -5.68 21.74
N ASP A 116 -17.34 -6.71 22.58
CA ASP A 116 -16.25 -7.00 23.50
C ASP A 116 -14.93 -7.36 22.78
N ASP A 117 -15.01 -8.06 21.63
CA ASP A 117 -13.82 -8.35 20.81
C ASP A 117 -13.26 -7.06 20.21
N VAL A 118 -14.14 -6.15 19.75
CA VAL A 118 -13.72 -4.83 19.20
C VAL A 118 -13.08 -3.98 20.30
N ALA A 119 -13.67 -3.92 21.49
CA ALA A 119 -13.10 -3.17 22.62
C ALA A 119 -11.75 -3.74 23.05
N PHE A 120 -11.62 -5.07 23.12
CA PHE A 120 -10.37 -5.75 23.37
C PHE A 120 -9.33 -5.43 22.28
N CYS A 121 -9.69 -5.56 21.01
CA CYS A 121 -8.79 -5.22 19.91
C CYS A 121 -8.30 -3.78 20.00
N ALA A 122 -9.19 -2.83 20.29
CA ALA A 122 -8.81 -1.42 20.37
C ALA A 122 -7.76 -1.14 21.44
N MET A 123 -7.91 -1.73 22.63
CA MET A 123 -7.08 -1.43 23.78
C MET A 123 -5.82 -2.32 23.89
N GLU A 124 -5.93 -3.60 23.54
CA GLU A 124 -4.85 -4.57 23.76
C GLU A 124 -4.09 -4.93 22.47
N TYR A 125 -4.67 -4.68 21.29
CA TYR A 125 -4.08 -5.05 20.02
C TYR A 125 -3.83 -3.84 19.10
N TRP A 126 -4.86 -3.06 18.74
CA TRP A 126 -4.66 -1.98 17.77
C TRP A 126 -3.74 -0.89 18.30
N LYS A 127 -4.09 -0.28 19.44
CA LYS A 127 -3.31 0.81 20.02
C LYS A 127 -1.87 0.41 20.35
N PRO A 128 -1.61 -0.66 21.13
CA PRO A 128 -0.24 -0.97 21.56
C PRO A 128 0.62 -1.69 20.50
N ILE A 129 0.01 -2.37 19.51
CA ILE A 129 0.74 -3.31 18.65
C ILE A 129 0.63 -2.95 17.17
N SER A 130 -0.58 -2.86 16.61
CA SER A 130 -0.77 -2.81 15.16
C SER A 130 -0.87 -1.39 14.58
N ALA A 131 -1.52 -0.47 15.28
CA ALA A 131 -1.70 0.91 14.84
C ALA A 131 -0.66 1.87 15.43
N GLY A 132 -0.07 1.54 16.59
CA GLY A 132 0.93 2.37 17.24
C GLY A 132 0.47 3.82 17.38
N VAL A 133 1.30 4.76 16.99
CA VAL A 133 1.05 6.21 17.07
C VAL A 133 -0.26 6.67 16.45
N SER A 134 -0.80 5.93 15.47
CA SER A 134 -2.09 6.28 14.85
C SER A 134 -3.26 6.28 15.83
N LEU A 135 -3.18 5.51 16.91
CA LEU A 135 -4.22 5.43 17.95
C LEU A 135 -3.75 5.92 19.33
N ASP A 136 -2.68 6.68 19.44
CA ASP A 136 -2.20 7.23 20.71
C ASP A 136 -3.25 8.07 21.43
N ALA A 137 -4.08 8.79 20.68
CA ALA A 137 -5.18 9.57 21.22
C ALA A 137 -6.33 8.70 21.77
N LEU A 138 -6.39 7.38 21.51
CA LEU A 138 -7.42 6.50 22.04
C LEU A 138 -7.29 6.41 23.56
N GLU A 139 -8.35 6.78 24.26
CA GLU A 139 -8.42 6.80 25.73
C GLU A 139 -9.04 5.50 26.27
N SER A 140 -10.19 5.11 25.70
CA SER A 140 -10.91 3.91 26.11
C SER A 140 -11.74 3.32 24.98
N ALA A 141 -12.02 2.02 25.10
CA ALA A 141 -12.96 1.31 24.26
C ALA A 141 -13.81 0.37 25.12
N GLN A 142 -15.11 0.33 24.86
CA GLN A 142 -16.05 -0.50 25.62
C GLN A 142 -17.21 -1.00 24.75
N ALA A 143 -17.76 -2.16 25.08
CA ALA A 143 -19.03 -2.62 24.57
C ALA A 143 -20.17 -1.92 25.32
N ALA A 144 -21.05 -1.22 24.60
CA ALA A 144 -22.29 -0.65 25.17
C ALA A 144 -23.41 -1.70 25.21
N ASP A 145 -23.38 -2.60 24.23
CA ASP A 145 -24.21 -3.80 24.12
C ASP A 145 -23.44 -4.82 23.24
N PRO A 146 -23.92 -6.07 23.05
CA PRO A 146 -23.18 -7.09 22.28
C PRO A 146 -22.84 -6.69 20.84
N LEU A 147 -23.57 -5.74 20.23
CA LEU A 147 -23.38 -5.31 18.85
C LEU A 147 -22.99 -3.83 18.72
N THR A 148 -22.68 -3.17 19.83
CA THR A 148 -22.30 -1.74 19.83
C THR A 148 -21.03 -1.52 20.63
N ALA A 149 -19.94 -1.15 19.94
CA ALA A 149 -18.72 -0.69 20.59
C ALA A 149 -18.62 0.83 20.56
N VAL A 150 -18.02 1.41 21.60
CA VAL A 150 -17.76 2.85 21.70
C VAL A 150 -16.27 3.06 21.95
N LEU A 151 -15.64 3.83 21.07
CA LEU A 151 -14.26 4.29 21.20
C LEU A 151 -14.26 5.74 21.68
N LYS A 152 -13.43 6.08 22.68
CA LYS A 152 -13.24 7.45 23.17
C LYS A 152 -11.81 7.91 22.99
N PHE A 153 -11.62 9.16 22.62
CA PHE A 153 -10.34 9.76 22.31
C PHE A 153 -10.08 11.02 23.14
N LYS A 154 -8.82 11.27 23.47
CA LYS A 154 -8.35 12.46 24.22
C LYS A 154 -8.44 13.75 23.39
N ALA A 155 -8.41 13.63 22.06
CA ALA A 155 -8.49 14.74 21.09
C ALA A 155 -9.47 14.37 19.97
N PRO A 156 -9.99 15.35 19.19
CA PRO A 156 -10.76 15.05 18.00
C PRO A 156 -9.97 14.19 17.03
N VAL A 157 -10.61 13.21 16.41
CA VAL A 157 -10.02 12.31 15.41
C VAL A 157 -10.83 12.43 14.12
N PRO A 158 -10.20 12.76 12.98
CA PRO A 158 -10.88 12.85 11.70
C PRO A 158 -11.52 11.51 11.31
N GLU A 159 -12.72 11.56 10.74
CA GLU A 159 -13.48 10.36 10.41
C GLU A 159 -12.77 9.52 9.35
N PHE A 160 -12.27 10.15 8.28
CA PHE A 160 -11.51 9.49 7.23
C PHE A 160 -10.27 8.77 7.80
N PHE A 161 -9.55 9.44 8.71
CA PHE A 161 -8.39 8.84 9.37
C PHE A 161 -8.75 7.57 10.15
N LEU A 162 -9.77 7.63 11.03
CA LEU A 162 -10.16 6.47 11.81
C LEU A 162 -10.65 5.32 10.91
N LYS A 163 -11.47 5.62 9.91
CA LYS A 163 -11.95 4.62 8.95
C LYS A 163 -10.79 3.99 8.18
N SER A 164 -9.77 4.77 7.77
CA SER A 164 -8.57 4.24 7.10
C SER A 164 -7.79 3.28 8.00
N VAL A 165 -7.63 3.58 9.28
CA VAL A 165 -7.01 2.68 10.26
C VAL A 165 -7.80 1.38 10.39
N LEU A 166 -9.13 1.48 10.53
CA LEU A 166 -10.03 0.33 10.73
C LEU A 166 -10.28 -0.50 9.46
N ALA A 167 -10.04 0.08 8.27
CA ALA A 167 -10.07 -0.61 6.98
C ALA A 167 -8.70 -1.16 6.57
N GLY A 168 -7.63 -0.73 7.20
CA GLY A 168 -6.26 -1.11 6.90
C GLY A 168 -5.74 -2.30 7.71
N LYS A 169 -4.46 -2.59 7.53
CA LYS A 169 -3.72 -3.65 8.25
C LYS A 169 -3.86 -3.54 9.78
N ALA A 170 -3.89 -2.32 10.29
CA ALA A 170 -3.99 -2.06 11.72
C ALA A 170 -5.33 -2.49 12.34
N GLY A 171 -6.41 -2.46 11.56
CA GLY A 171 -7.77 -2.72 12.02
C GLY A 171 -8.24 -4.17 11.95
N LEU A 172 -7.34 -5.16 11.76
CA LEU A 172 -7.72 -6.57 11.84
C LEU A 172 -8.32 -6.90 13.22
N VAL A 173 -9.38 -7.70 13.22
CA VAL A 173 -10.03 -8.12 14.47
C VAL A 173 -9.57 -9.51 14.87
N ILE A 174 -9.30 -9.70 16.17
CA ILE A 174 -8.85 -10.95 16.77
C ILE A 174 -9.73 -11.36 17.94
N PRO A 175 -9.89 -12.68 18.21
CA PRO A 175 -10.78 -13.18 19.23
C PRO A 175 -10.27 -12.92 20.66
N LYS A 176 -11.00 -12.11 21.44
CA LYS A 176 -10.71 -11.83 22.85
C LYS A 176 -10.51 -13.12 23.65
N HIS A 177 -11.38 -14.10 23.45
CA HIS A 177 -11.35 -15.36 24.22
C HIS A 177 -10.11 -16.23 23.99
N ILE A 178 -9.32 -15.95 22.97
CA ILE A 178 -8.05 -16.65 22.69
C ILE A 178 -6.86 -15.82 23.16
N TYR A 179 -6.91 -14.51 22.93
CA TYR A 179 -5.74 -13.65 23.15
C TYR A 179 -5.72 -12.95 24.50
N ALA A 180 -6.86 -12.79 25.18
CA ALA A 180 -6.89 -12.10 26.48
C ALA A 180 -6.01 -12.81 27.51
N GLY A 181 -5.16 -12.03 28.19
CA GLY A 181 -4.22 -12.54 29.18
C GLY A 181 -2.99 -13.26 28.60
N SER A 182 -2.83 -13.29 27.27
CA SER A 182 -1.66 -13.87 26.60
C SER A 182 -0.79 -12.79 25.93
N ASN A 183 0.46 -13.15 25.61
CA ASN A 183 1.25 -12.31 24.73
C ASN A 183 0.79 -12.50 23.28
N ILE A 184 0.13 -11.50 22.71
CA ILE A 184 -0.45 -11.55 21.36
C ILE A 184 0.62 -11.85 20.31
N ILE A 185 1.83 -11.29 20.43
CA ILE A 185 2.90 -11.43 19.43
C ILE A 185 3.44 -12.87 19.38
N THR A 186 3.59 -13.51 20.54
CA THR A 186 4.20 -14.85 20.64
C THR A 186 3.20 -15.97 20.81
N ASN A 187 1.89 -15.69 20.74
CA ASN A 187 0.85 -16.71 20.91
C ASN A 187 0.98 -17.80 19.83
N PRO A 188 1.05 -19.10 20.20
CA PRO A 188 1.20 -20.20 19.23
C PRO A 188 0.10 -20.27 18.17
N ILE A 189 -1.11 -19.83 18.51
CA ILE A 189 -2.26 -19.78 17.60
C ILE A 189 -1.99 -18.92 16.35
N ASN A 190 -1.00 -18.04 16.38
CA ASN A 190 -0.62 -17.20 15.25
C ASN A 190 -0.16 -18.02 14.01
N ASN A 191 0.15 -19.29 14.16
CA ASN A 191 0.49 -20.20 13.06
C ASN A 191 -0.71 -21.01 12.54
N THR A 192 -1.81 -21.05 13.29
CA THR A 192 -3.09 -21.67 12.92
C THR A 192 -4.23 -20.73 13.33
N PRO A 193 -4.26 -19.50 12.80
CA PRO A 193 -5.10 -18.44 13.33
C PRO A 193 -6.59 -18.76 13.18
N ILE A 194 -7.35 -18.27 14.16
CA ILE A 194 -8.82 -18.32 14.19
C ILE A 194 -9.35 -16.91 13.97
N GLY A 195 -10.19 -16.74 12.95
CA GLY A 195 -10.81 -15.48 12.57
C GLY A 195 -12.30 -15.63 12.30
N THR A 196 -12.88 -14.56 11.73
CA THR A 196 -14.27 -14.52 11.24
C THR A 196 -14.35 -14.73 9.74
N GLY A 197 -13.21 -14.80 9.06
CA GLY A 197 -13.07 -14.69 7.61
C GLY A 197 -13.60 -15.87 6.80
N PRO A 198 -13.57 -15.71 5.47
CA PRO A 198 -14.15 -16.70 4.53
C PRO A 198 -13.40 -18.03 4.47
N PHE A 199 -12.15 -18.05 4.93
CA PHE A 199 -11.33 -19.27 4.87
C PHE A 199 -10.71 -19.60 6.22
N LYS A 200 -10.50 -20.92 6.46
CA LYS A 200 -9.83 -21.51 7.64
C LYS A 200 -8.51 -22.12 7.21
N VAL A 201 -7.45 -21.93 7.98
CA VAL A 201 -6.17 -22.62 7.73
C VAL A 201 -6.38 -24.12 7.90
N LYS A 202 -6.03 -24.90 6.88
CA LYS A 202 -5.97 -26.35 6.93
C LYS A 202 -4.59 -26.81 7.35
N GLU A 203 -3.56 -26.34 6.63
CA GLU A 203 -2.17 -26.67 6.92
C GLU A 203 -1.21 -25.60 6.41
N TRP A 204 -0.04 -25.54 7.00
CA TRP A 204 1.08 -24.74 6.53
C TRP A 204 2.33 -25.62 6.43
N VAL A 205 2.75 -25.90 5.20
CA VAL A 205 3.98 -26.62 4.88
C VAL A 205 5.08 -25.59 4.63
N ARG A 206 5.95 -25.40 5.62
CA ARG A 206 7.06 -24.44 5.58
C ARG A 206 7.93 -24.64 4.33
N GLY A 207 8.28 -23.54 3.68
CA GLY A 207 9.07 -23.52 2.45
C GLY A 207 8.28 -23.93 1.18
N SER A 208 6.98 -24.27 1.31
CA SER A 208 6.16 -24.73 0.20
C SER A 208 4.87 -23.93 0.04
N HIS A 209 3.92 -24.06 0.95
CA HIS A 209 2.60 -23.46 0.81
C HIS A 209 1.82 -23.38 2.12
N VAL A 210 0.77 -22.57 2.11
CA VAL A 210 -0.32 -22.61 3.07
C VAL A 210 -1.61 -22.95 2.33
N GLU A 211 -2.38 -23.89 2.90
CA GLU A 211 -3.66 -24.32 2.38
C GLU A 211 -4.79 -23.85 3.29
N TYR A 212 -5.85 -23.33 2.65
CA TYR A 212 -7.06 -22.89 3.32
C TYR A 212 -8.27 -23.62 2.74
N LEU A 213 -9.23 -23.94 3.61
CA LEU A 213 -10.54 -24.45 3.25
C LEU A 213 -11.61 -23.40 3.48
N ARG A 214 -12.68 -23.49 2.70
CA ARG A 214 -13.87 -22.67 2.86
C ARG A 214 -14.41 -22.73 4.29
N ASN A 215 -14.82 -21.57 4.80
CA ASN A 215 -15.62 -21.47 6.01
C ASN A 215 -17.11 -21.62 5.64
N ASP A 216 -17.69 -22.79 5.82
CA ASP A 216 -19.10 -23.04 5.49
C ASP A 216 -20.09 -22.26 6.39
N ASN A 217 -19.60 -21.77 7.54
CA ASN A 217 -20.35 -20.91 8.46
C ASN A 217 -20.02 -19.42 8.30
N TYR A 218 -19.53 -19.02 7.11
CA TYR A 218 -19.21 -17.62 6.86
C TYR A 218 -20.48 -16.75 6.93
N TRP A 219 -20.37 -15.60 7.60
CA TRP A 219 -21.51 -14.74 7.88
C TRP A 219 -22.17 -14.13 6.63
N ASN A 220 -21.44 -14.04 5.49
CA ASN A 220 -21.99 -13.53 4.23
C ASN A 220 -22.53 -14.71 3.40
N PRO A 221 -23.86 -14.84 3.26
CA PRO A 221 -24.47 -16.00 2.60
C PRO A 221 -24.02 -16.14 1.15
N GLY A 222 -23.69 -17.36 0.75
CA GLY A 222 -23.25 -17.65 -0.62
C GLY A 222 -21.74 -17.50 -0.83
N LEU A 223 -21.01 -16.91 0.09
CA LEU A 223 -19.55 -16.75 0.05
C LEU A 223 -18.85 -17.68 1.07
N PRO A 224 -17.55 -17.97 0.87
CA PRO A 224 -16.79 -17.71 -0.36
C PRO A 224 -17.25 -18.64 -1.49
N TYR A 225 -16.97 -18.24 -2.73
CA TYR A 225 -17.29 -19.12 -3.88
C TYR A 225 -16.36 -20.32 -3.96
N LEU A 226 -15.07 -20.15 -3.67
CA LEU A 226 -14.07 -21.22 -3.75
C LEU A 226 -14.23 -22.25 -2.60
N ASP A 227 -13.91 -23.51 -2.88
CA ASP A 227 -13.81 -24.55 -1.85
C ASP A 227 -12.47 -24.50 -1.12
N ARG A 228 -11.41 -24.14 -1.86
CA ARG A 228 -10.03 -24.26 -1.41
C ARG A 228 -9.17 -23.16 -2.01
N LEU A 229 -8.24 -22.67 -1.20
CA LEU A 229 -7.22 -21.72 -1.61
C LEU A 229 -5.85 -22.27 -1.21
N VAL A 230 -4.87 -22.25 -2.13
CA VAL A 230 -3.48 -22.64 -1.89
C VAL A 230 -2.58 -21.45 -2.23
N ILE A 231 -1.88 -20.89 -1.25
CA ILE A 231 -0.86 -19.86 -1.49
C ILE A 231 0.50 -20.55 -1.46
N ARG A 232 1.22 -20.50 -2.58
CA ARG A 232 2.52 -21.15 -2.77
C ARG A 232 3.66 -20.15 -2.83
N TRP A 233 4.83 -20.59 -2.37
CA TRP A 233 6.03 -19.80 -2.32
C TRP A 233 7.05 -20.29 -3.36
N TRP A 234 7.54 -19.38 -4.19
CA TRP A 234 8.71 -19.57 -5.04
C TRP A 234 9.66 -18.40 -4.80
N ARG A 235 10.90 -18.71 -4.46
CA ARG A 235 11.91 -17.67 -4.19
C ARG A 235 12.29 -16.92 -5.47
N ASP A 236 12.45 -17.65 -6.56
CA ASP A 236 12.90 -17.13 -7.84
C ASP A 236 11.71 -16.66 -8.70
N PRO A 237 11.72 -15.38 -9.16
CA PRO A 237 10.65 -14.84 -10.00
C PRO A 237 10.50 -15.56 -11.36
N ALA A 238 11.59 -16.02 -11.99
CA ALA A 238 11.51 -16.73 -13.26
C ALA A 238 10.84 -18.11 -13.11
N SER A 239 11.06 -18.79 -11.96
CA SER A 239 10.35 -20.02 -11.63
C SER A 239 8.85 -19.80 -11.48
N ARG A 240 8.42 -18.60 -11.02
CA ARG A 240 6.99 -18.25 -11.00
C ARG A 240 6.42 -18.06 -12.40
N SER A 241 7.18 -17.44 -13.33
CA SER A 241 6.78 -17.35 -14.75
C SER A 241 6.53 -18.74 -15.34
N ALA A 242 7.46 -19.68 -15.14
CA ALA A 242 7.32 -21.07 -15.61
C ALA A 242 6.10 -21.79 -14.97
N ALA A 243 5.82 -21.53 -13.68
CA ALA A 243 4.68 -22.11 -12.99
C ALA A 243 3.33 -21.59 -13.53
N PHE A 244 3.24 -20.31 -13.95
CA PHE A 244 2.08 -19.79 -14.66
C PHE A 244 1.88 -20.48 -16.01
N GLU A 245 2.94 -20.60 -16.82
CA GLU A 245 2.89 -21.25 -18.13
C GLU A 245 2.49 -22.73 -18.04
N ALA A 246 2.98 -23.42 -17.01
CA ALA A 246 2.63 -24.80 -16.73
C ALA A 246 1.21 -24.97 -16.13
N GLY A 247 0.45 -23.88 -15.91
CA GLY A 247 -0.88 -23.92 -15.29
C GLY A 247 -0.89 -24.32 -13.82
N GLN A 248 0.23 -24.18 -13.12
CA GLN A 248 0.36 -24.45 -11.68
C GLN A 248 -0.06 -23.27 -10.81
N LEU A 249 -0.24 -22.09 -11.41
CA LEU A 249 -0.69 -20.86 -10.77
C LEU A 249 -1.89 -20.30 -11.53
N ASP A 250 -2.89 -19.89 -10.78
CA ASP A 250 -4.07 -19.20 -11.30
C ASP A 250 -3.93 -17.68 -11.16
N ILE A 251 -3.34 -17.20 -10.06
CA ILE A 251 -3.18 -15.77 -9.76
C ILE A 251 -1.88 -15.50 -9.00
N GLY A 252 -1.29 -14.36 -9.27
CA GLY A 252 -0.16 -13.84 -8.51
C GLY A 252 -0.26 -12.33 -8.37
N THR A 253 0.01 -11.82 -7.18
CA THR A 253 -0.09 -10.38 -6.85
C THR A 253 1.27 -9.76 -6.60
N PHE A 254 1.37 -8.44 -6.74
CA PHE A 254 2.55 -7.63 -6.45
C PHE A 254 3.78 -8.04 -7.29
N ASN A 255 3.72 -7.83 -8.59
CA ASN A 255 4.78 -8.20 -9.53
C ASN A 255 5.27 -9.64 -9.30
N PRO A 256 4.37 -10.66 -9.46
CA PRO A 256 4.72 -12.04 -9.10
C PRO A 256 5.80 -12.64 -10.01
N ILE A 257 6.01 -12.06 -11.18
CA ILE A 257 6.98 -12.47 -12.21
C ILE A 257 7.88 -11.28 -12.58
N PRO A 258 9.03 -11.49 -13.23
CA PRO A 258 9.83 -10.40 -13.79
C PRO A 258 8.99 -9.50 -14.70
N ILE A 259 9.16 -8.18 -14.58
CA ILE A 259 8.36 -7.22 -15.36
C ILE A 259 8.45 -7.47 -16.89
N PRO A 260 9.62 -7.79 -17.47
CA PRO A 260 9.72 -8.12 -18.89
C PRO A 260 8.88 -9.33 -19.33
N ASP A 261 8.60 -10.28 -18.43
CA ASP A 261 7.83 -11.48 -18.75
C ASP A 261 6.31 -11.21 -18.84
N ILE A 262 5.83 -10.08 -18.30
CA ILE A 262 4.40 -9.77 -18.25
C ILE A 262 3.79 -9.72 -19.66
N ALA A 263 4.44 -8.98 -20.58
CA ALA A 263 3.95 -8.86 -21.95
C ALA A 263 3.91 -10.22 -22.67
N ARG A 264 4.90 -11.06 -22.43
CA ARG A 264 4.99 -12.42 -23.02
C ARG A 264 3.87 -13.32 -22.49
N LEU A 265 3.64 -13.31 -21.18
CA LEU A 265 2.64 -14.18 -20.54
C LEU A 265 1.20 -13.76 -20.89
N THR A 266 0.95 -12.47 -21.10
CA THR A 266 -0.39 -11.95 -21.41
C THR A 266 -0.75 -11.93 -22.90
N LYS A 267 0.21 -12.27 -23.77
CA LYS A 267 0.09 -12.12 -25.24
C LYS A 267 -1.08 -12.90 -25.85
N ASP A 268 -1.32 -14.11 -25.37
CA ASP A 268 -2.35 -15.00 -25.94
C ASP A 268 -3.72 -14.87 -25.26
N GLY A 269 -3.85 -13.96 -24.30
CA GLY A 269 -5.10 -13.72 -23.56
C GLY A 269 -5.46 -14.77 -22.52
N LYS A 270 -4.61 -15.79 -22.29
CA LYS A 270 -4.82 -16.75 -21.19
C LYS A 270 -4.64 -16.12 -19.82
N PHE A 271 -3.77 -15.12 -19.74
CA PHE A 271 -3.52 -14.34 -18.54
C PHE A 271 -3.79 -12.87 -18.79
N VAL A 272 -4.19 -12.18 -17.76
CA VAL A 272 -4.38 -10.73 -17.74
C VAL A 272 -3.45 -10.10 -16.70
N ALA A 273 -3.01 -8.88 -16.96
CA ALA A 273 -2.28 -8.06 -16.00
C ALA A 273 -3.21 -6.94 -15.51
N GLU A 274 -3.48 -6.90 -14.21
CA GLU A 274 -4.35 -5.90 -13.58
C GLU A 274 -3.52 -5.00 -12.65
N THR A 275 -3.65 -3.68 -12.80
CA THR A 275 -2.96 -2.68 -11.97
C THR A 275 -3.82 -2.15 -10.81
N LYS A 276 -5.11 -2.47 -10.79
CA LYS A 276 -5.99 -2.10 -9.67
C LYS A 276 -5.65 -2.87 -8.40
N GLY A 277 -5.99 -2.27 -7.27
CA GLY A 277 -5.83 -2.92 -5.96
C GLY A 277 -4.58 -2.48 -5.19
N TYR A 278 -3.82 -1.51 -5.68
CA TYR A 278 -2.55 -1.11 -5.05
C TYR A 278 -2.55 0.29 -4.45
N SER A 279 -3.64 1.06 -4.60
CA SER A 279 -3.71 2.47 -4.16
C SER A 279 -3.49 2.65 -2.65
N ASN A 280 -3.92 1.69 -1.83
CA ASN A 280 -3.67 1.74 -0.39
C ASN A 280 -2.21 1.49 0.00
N SER A 281 -1.44 0.84 -0.85
CA SER A 281 0.01 0.63 -0.63
C SER A 281 0.83 1.79 -1.19
N ALA A 282 0.44 2.36 -2.33
CA ALA A 282 0.99 3.58 -2.95
C ALA A 282 2.52 3.64 -2.85
N TRP A 283 3.22 2.68 -3.47
CA TRP A 283 4.67 2.54 -3.36
C TRP A 283 5.41 3.56 -4.22
N VAL A 284 6.37 4.24 -3.60
CA VAL A 284 7.23 5.24 -4.24
C VAL A 284 8.69 4.80 -4.11
N ALA A 285 9.41 4.74 -5.22
CA ALA A 285 10.86 4.58 -5.18
C ALA A 285 11.51 5.92 -4.86
N THR A 286 12.41 5.95 -3.88
CA THR A 286 12.96 7.19 -3.31
C THR A 286 14.48 7.19 -3.24
N VAL A 287 15.07 8.39 -3.34
CA VAL A 287 16.43 8.69 -2.91
C VAL A 287 16.36 9.48 -1.61
N GLU A 288 16.99 8.99 -0.56
CA GLU A 288 17.00 9.57 0.77
C GLU A 288 18.38 10.15 1.09
N PHE A 289 18.45 11.45 1.47
CA PHE A 289 19.69 12.13 1.80
C PHE A 289 19.90 12.18 3.31
N ASN A 290 21.00 11.60 3.81
CA ASN A 290 21.31 11.60 5.23
C ASN A 290 21.78 12.98 5.69
N GLN A 291 20.88 13.74 6.30
CA GLN A 291 21.15 15.10 6.74
C GLN A 291 21.97 15.19 8.04
N ARG A 292 22.40 14.06 8.60
CA ARG A 292 23.47 14.03 9.61
C ARG A 292 24.84 14.29 8.97
N ARG A 293 24.93 14.24 7.61
CA ARG A 293 26.10 14.65 6.82
C ARG A 293 25.97 16.11 6.46
N GLU A 294 26.98 16.91 6.81
CA GLU A 294 26.99 18.39 6.63
C GLU A 294 26.60 18.82 5.22
N ILE A 295 27.10 18.12 4.20
CA ILE A 295 26.82 18.41 2.79
C ILE A 295 25.32 18.38 2.47
N PHE A 296 24.57 17.47 3.09
CA PHE A 296 23.13 17.31 2.85
C PHE A 296 22.26 18.18 3.76
N ASN A 297 22.82 18.94 4.69
CA ASN A 297 22.12 20.01 5.37
C ASN A 297 21.82 21.17 4.42
N LYS A 298 22.64 21.35 3.36
CA LYS A 298 22.40 22.34 2.31
C LYS A 298 21.30 21.85 1.37
N ARG A 299 20.13 22.47 1.46
CA ARG A 299 18.98 22.18 0.59
C ARG A 299 19.33 22.29 -0.89
N GLU A 300 20.15 23.26 -1.25
CA GLU A 300 20.60 23.52 -2.62
C GLU A 300 21.35 22.32 -3.21
N VAL A 301 22.16 21.62 -2.41
CA VAL A 301 22.85 20.38 -2.83
C VAL A 301 21.84 19.28 -3.10
N ARG A 302 20.90 19.03 -2.18
CA ARG A 302 19.86 18.01 -2.37
C ARG A 302 19.05 18.29 -3.64
N ARG A 303 18.62 19.54 -3.84
CA ARG A 303 17.88 19.99 -5.04
C ARG A 303 18.70 19.85 -6.32
N ALA A 304 19.99 20.13 -6.29
CA ALA A 304 20.88 19.93 -7.42
C ALA A 304 20.92 18.44 -7.84
N LEU A 305 21.09 17.53 -6.87
CA LEU A 305 21.10 16.08 -7.14
C LEU A 305 19.75 15.57 -7.68
N MET A 306 18.64 16.20 -7.31
CA MET A 306 17.33 15.87 -7.89
C MET A 306 17.26 16.18 -9.38
N HIS A 307 17.87 17.27 -9.86
CA HIS A 307 17.94 17.59 -11.29
C HIS A 307 18.86 16.66 -12.10
N ALA A 308 19.71 15.86 -11.45
CA ALA A 308 20.61 14.91 -12.11
C ALA A 308 19.93 13.57 -12.45
N ILE A 309 18.75 13.31 -11.90
CA ILE A 309 18.06 12.02 -12.05
C ILE A 309 16.95 12.13 -13.09
N ASP A 310 17.11 11.40 -14.22
CA ASP A 310 16.05 11.25 -15.22
C ASP A 310 15.02 10.22 -14.73
N ARG A 311 13.94 10.73 -14.16
CA ARG A 311 12.84 9.92 -13.62
C ARG A 311 12.04 9.22 -14.73
N GLN A 312 11.99 9.81 -15.94
CA GLN A 312 11.36 9.18 -17.09
C GLN A 312 12.15 7.95 -17.55
N PHE A 313 13.49 8.07 -17.62
CA PHE A 313 14.35 6.92 -17.92
C PHE A 313 14.16 5.77 -16.91
N ILE A 314 14.05 6.08 -15.61
CA ILE A 314 13.79 5.07 -14.58
C ILE A 314 12.45 4.37 -14.86
N ALA A 315 11.38 5.12 -15.11
CA ALA A 315 10.06 4.59 -15.36
C ALA A 315 10.02 3.69 -16.60
N GLU A 316 10.63 4.12 -17.71
CA GLU A 316 10.58 3.41 -18.99
C GLU A 316 11.56 2.23 -19.05
N THR A 317 12.80 2.42 -18.54
CA THR A 317 13.89 1.46 -18.73
C THR A 317 13.99 0.46 -17.58
N ILE A 318 13.89 0.92 -16.34
CA ILE A 318 14.03 0.04 -15.17
C ILE A 318 12.71 -0.65 -14.85
N PHE A 319 11.58 0.09 -14.93
CA PHE A 319 10.25 -0.43 -14.65
C PHE A 319 9.44 -0.79 -15.90
N PHE A 320 10.02 -0.69 -17.12
CA PHE A 320 9.37 -1.09 -18.38
C PHE A 320 7.99 -0.45 -18.58
N GLY A 321 7.86 0.83 -18.21
CA GLY A 321 6.60 1.58 -18.26
C GLY A 321 5.59 1.22 -17.15
N ARG A 322 6.02 0.48 -16.10
CA ARG A 322 5.19 0.13 -14.93
C ARG A 322 5.48 1.03 -13.72
N ALA A 323 5.81 2.25 -14.00
CA ALA A 323 5.98 3.31 -13.02
C ALA A 323 5.79 4.66 -13.72
N HIS A 324 5.53 5.70 -12.96
CA HIS A 324 5.42 7.07 -13.46
C HIS A 324 6.36 7.99 -12.67
N PRO A 325 6.99 9.01 -13.31
CA PRO A 325 7.72 10.03 -12.58
C PRO A 325 6.86 10.63 -11.45
N SER A 326 7.34 10.60 -10.23
CA SER A 326 6.62 11.15 -9.09
C SER A 326 6.53 12.68 -9.19
N ILE A 327 5.38 13.23 -8.79
CA ILE A 327 5.10 14.65 -8.70
C ILE A 327 4.80 14.95 -7.23
N GLY A 328 5.70 15.61 -6.52
CA GLY A 328 5.55 15.83 -5.08
C GLY A 328 5.88 14.57 -4.26
N VAL A 329 5.47 14.57 -2.99
CA VAL A 329 5.76 13.49 -2.03
C VAL A 329 4.55 12.57 -1.79
N ILE A 330 3.38 12.95 -2.31
CA ILE A 330 2.15 12.17 -2.25
C ILE A 330 1.99 11.41 -3.56
N HIS A 331 1.81 10.10 -3.48
CA HIS A 331 1.63 9.23 -4.64
C HIS A 331 0.40 9.64 -5.49
N THR A 332 0.54 9.60 -6.82
CA THR A 332 -0.50 10.05 -7.77
C THR A 332 -1.82 9.27 -7.68
N SER A 333 -1.79 8.02 -7.22
CA SER A 333 -3.02 7.23 -6.98
C SER A 333 -3.85 7.71 -5.78
N ASN A 334 -3.28 8.56 -4.92
CA ASN A 334 -4.00 9.17 -3.81
C ASN A 334 -4.79 10.39 -4.30
N THR A 335 -5.91 10.16 -4.97
CA THR A 335 -6.72 11.22 -5.58
C THR A 335 -7.35 12.20 -4.59
N ILE A 336 -7.35 11.87 -3.29
CA ILE A 336 -7.92 12.70 -2.21
C ILE A 336 -6.96 13.84 -1.84
N PHE A 337 -5.69 13.53 -1.63
CA PHE A 337 -4.70 14.47 -1.11
C PHE A 337 -3.69 14.95 -2.16
N PHE A 338 -3.56 14.24 -3.28
CA PHE A 338 -2.60 14.57 -4.33
C PHE A 338 -2.79 15.98 -4.90
N SER A 339 -1.68 16.64 -5.19
CA SER A 339 -1.65 17.96 -5.84
C SER A 339 -0.52 18.03 -6.87
N LYS A 340 -0.76 18.74 -7.97
CA LYS A 340 0.29 19.11 -8.93
C LYS A 340 0.97 20.44 -8.59
N ASP A 341 0.46 21.19 -7.62
CA ASP A 341 1.00 22.47 -7.17
C ASP A 341 2.12 22.27 -6.15
N VAL A 342 3.22 21.71 -6.62
CA VAL A 342 4.42 21.37 -5.84
C VAL A 342 5.68 21.77 -6.60
N GLN A 343 6.82 21.85 -5.89
CA GLN A 343 8.11 22.09 -6.54
C GLN A 343 8.52 20.85 -7.35
N ASP A 344 8.69 21.02 -8.65
CA ASP A 344 9.23 19.98 -9.53
C ASP A 344 10.74 20.20 -9.79
N TYR A 345 11.41 19.10 -10.15
CA TYR A 345 12.84 19.04 -10.44
C TYR A 345 13.06 18.33 -11.78
N PRO A 346 12.80 19.01 -12.93
CA PRO A 346 13.05 18.44 -14.25
C PRO A 346 14.51 18.01 -14.41
N PHE A 347 14.74 16.93 -15.12
CA PHE A 347 16.08 16.45 -15.46
C PHE A 347 16.88 17.50 -16.23
N ASP A 348 17.97 17.95 -15.65
CA ASP A 348 18.88 18.94 -16.24
C ASP A 348 20.26 18.85 -15.55
N VAL A 349 21.15 18.08 -16.13
CA VAL A 349 22.52 17.85 -15.60
C VAL A 349 23.33 19.15 -15.55
N LYS A 350 23.15 20.06 -16.55
CA LYS A 350 23.87 21.34 -16.57
C LYS A 350 23.45 22.24 -15.42
N LYS A 351 22.15 22.31 -15.17
CA LYS A 351 21.58 23.04 -14.03
C LYS A 351 22.06 22.43 -12.71
N ALA A 352 22.05 21.10 -12.58
CA ALA A 352 22.54 20.40 -11.40
C ALA A 352 24.01 20.75 -11.12
N SER A 353 24.86 20.71 -12.13
CA SER A 353 26.28 21.07 -12.03
C SER A 353 26.47 22.53 -11.57
N ALA A 354 25.76 23.48 -12.21
CA ALA A 354 25.83 24.90 -11.84
C ALA A 354 25.33 25.17 -10.42
N MET A 355 24.30 24.45 -9.97
CA MET A 355 23.79 24.55 -8.59
C MET A 355 24.81 24.03 -7.57
N LEU A 356 25.54 22.96 -7.87
CA LEU A 356 26.61 22.44 -7.00
C LEU A 356 27.78 23.43 -6.91
N ASP A 357 28.17 24.05 -8.03
CA ASP A 357 29.20 25.12 -8.04
C ASP A 357 28.77 26.30 -7.13
N ALA A 358 27.54 26.74 -7.29
CA ALA A 358 26.96 27.85 -6.50
C ALA A 358 26.85 27.49 -5.00
N ALA A 359 26.60 26.21 -4.68
CA ALA A 359 26.55 25.71 -3.30
C ALA A 359 27.93 25.55 -2.66
N GLY A 360 29.02 25.82 -3.40
CA GLY A 360 30.40 25.75 -2.91
C GLY A 360 31.10 24.42 -3.12
N TYR A 361 30.61 23.61 -4.07
CA TYR A 361 31.18 22.31 -4.44
C TYR A 361 31.61 22.27 -5.92
N PRO A 362 32.52 23.17 -6.38
CA PRO A 362 33.09 23.08 -7.73
C PRO A 362 33.98 21.84 -7.87
N VAL A 363 34.23 21.41 -9.10
CA VAL A 363 35.20 20.33 -9.37
C VAL A 363 36.59 20.76 -8.95
N LYS A 364 37.26 19.95 -8.13
CA LYS A 364 38.64 20.15 -7.67
C LYS A 364 39.35 18.80 -7.78
N ASP A 365 40.53 18.77 -8.41
CA ASP A 365 41.34 17.56 -8.57
C ASP A 365 40.55 16.37 -9.19
N GLY A 366 39.63 16.69 -10.10
CA GLY A 366 38.84 15.69 -10.84
C GLY A 366 37.58 15.19 -10.17
N ALA A 367 37.23 15.70 -8.98
CA ALA A 367 35.98 15.38 -8.31
C ALA A 367 35.44 16.55 -7.48
N ARG A 368 34.14 16.57 -7.22
CA ARG A 368 33.48 17.54 -6.33
C ARG A 368 33.59 17.11 -4.87
N PHE A 369 33.19 15.89 -4.61
CA PHE A 369 33.25 15.19 -3.32
C PHE A 369 33.03 13.69 -3.53
N LYS A 370 33.17 12.93 -2.44
CA LYS A 370 32.85 11.49 -2.41
C LYS A 370 31.64 11.23 -1.52
N LEU A 371 30.78 10.27 -1.92
CA LEU A 371 29.65 9.81 -1.10
C LEU A 371 29.51 8.28 -1.16
N SER A 372 28.90 7.72 -0.13
CA SER A 372 28.44 6.33 -0.06
C SER A 372 26.95 6.26 -0.45
N LEU A 373 26.64 5.36 -1.38
CA LEU A 373 25.28 5.06 -1.84
C LEU A 373 24.89 3.65 -1.42
N VAL A 374 23.86 3.53 -0.60
CA VAL A 374 23.28 2.24 -0.22
C VAL A 374 22.00 2.01 -1.01
N SER A 375 21.96 0.96 -1.84
CA SER A 375 20.75 0.53 -2.50
C SER A 375 20.22 -0.75 -1.87
N ALA A 376 18.96 -0.74 -1.45
CA ALA A 376 18.35 -1.90 -0.81
C ALA A 376 18.19 -3.08 -1.80
N GLY A 377 18.93 -4.17 -1.56
CA GLY A 377 19.09 -5.28 -2.49
C GLY A 377 17.95 -6.32 -2.50
N TRP A 378 16.75 -6.00 -1.98
CA TRP A 378 15.66 -6.97 -1.94
C TRP A 378 14.78 -7.04 -3.19
N PHE A 379 14.87 -6.07 -4.12
CA PHE A 379 14.27 -6.09 -5.44
C PHE A 379 15.32 -5.80 -6.50
N GLU A 380 15.23 -6.45 -7.67
CA GLU A 380 16.16 -6.25 -8.77
C GLU A 380 16.13 -4.80 -9.29
N GLU A 381 14.95 -4.19 -9.30
CA GLU A 381 14.76 -2.81 -9.72
C GLU A 381 15.54 -1.83 -8.82
N ASN A 382 15.61 -2.10 -7.51
CA ASN A 382 16.42 -1.27 -6.59
C ASN A 382 17.92 -1.37 -6.94
N VAL A 383 18.41 -2.56 -7.29
CA VAL A 383 19.81 -2.74 -7.71
C VAL A 383 20.10 -1.90 -8.96
N LYS A 384 19.20 -1.97 -9.95
CA LYS A 384 19.33 -1.20 -11.20
C LYS A 384 19.22 0.31 -10.95
N MET A 385 18.30 0.75 -10.09
CA MET A 385 18.22 2.15 -9.68
C MET A 385 19.50 2.62 -8.98
N GLY A 386 20.11 1.78 -8.11
CA GLY A 386 21.38 2.08 -7.47
C GLY A 386 22.51 2.31 -8.47
N GLN A 387 22.60 1.46 -9.49
CA GLN A 387 23.57 1.59 -10.57
C GLN A 387 23.34 2.86 -11.41
N TYR A 388 22.08 3.13 -11.73
CA TYR A 388 21.72 4.34 -12.49
C TYR A 388 22.01 5.63 -11.71
N VAL A 389 21.59 5.72 -10.43
CA VAL A 389 21.83 6.90 -9.59
C VAL A 389 23.33 7.11 -9.36
N LYS A 390 24.13 6.02 -9.21
CA LYS A 390 25.59 6.10 -9.18
C LYS A 390 26.09 6.81 -10.43
N GLN A 391 25.72 6.34 -11.62
CA GLN A 391 26.15 6.93 -12.88
C GLN A 391 25.72 8.40 -13.00
N ALA A 392 24.46 8.71 -12.67
CA ALA A 392 23.94 10.07 -12.74
C ALA A 392 24.70 11.07 -11.83
N PHE A 393 25.22 10.59 -10.70
CA PHE A 393 26.02 11.41 -9.81
C PHE A 393 27.50 11.47 -10.26
N GLU A 394 28.03 10.39 -10.86
CA GLU A 394 29.36 10.40 -11.47
C GLU A 394 29.45 11.34 -12.68
N ASP A 395 28.34 11.51 -13.43
CA ASP A 395 28.22 12.50 -14.51
C ASP A 395 28.26 13.97 -14.00
N LEU A 396 28.14 14.16 -12.68
CA LEU A 396 28.38 15.45 -12.00
C LEU A 396 29.76 15.54 -11.33
N ASP A 397 30.70 14.68 -11.69
CA ASP A 397 32.04 14.60 -11.06
C ASP A 397 31.98 14.27 -9.55
N ILE A 398 30.98 13.53 -9.10
CA ILE A 398 30.85 13.04 -7.71
C ILE A 398 31.35 11.60 -7.66
N ALA A 399 32.32 11.30 -6.81
CA ALA A 399 32.80 9.93 -6.62
C ALA A 399 31.80 9.13 -5.79
N VAL A 400 31.25 8.04 -6.32
CA VAL A 400 30.17 7.25 -5.66
C VAL A 400 30.64 5.84 -5.33
N ASP A 401 30.59 5.51 -4.04
CA ASP A 401 30.82 4.16 -3.51
C ASP A 401 29.47 3.47 -3.30
N LEU A 402 29.05 2.65 -4.30
CA LEU A 402 27.78 1.93 -4.28
C LEU A 402 27.91 0.61 -3.54
N SER A 403 27.03 0.37 -2.57
CA SER A 403 26.84 -0.93 -1.93
C SER A 403 25.39 -1.42 -2.06
N VAL A 404 25.23 -2.72 -2.29
CA VAL A 404 23.91 -3.38 -2.43
C VAL A 404 23.85 -4.55 -1.44
N PRO A 405 23.68 -4.27 -0.15
CA PRO A 405 23.62 -5.32 0.88
C PRO A 405 22.28 -6.08 0.86
N ASP A 406 22.26 -7.24 1.52
CA ASP A 406 21.02 -7.98 1.77
C ASP A 406 20.04 -7.15 2.61
N ARG A 407 18.79 -7.66 2.75
CA ARG A 407 17.71 -6.93 3.43
C ARG A 407 18.05 -6.59 4.88
N ALA A 408 18.55 -7.54 5.66
CA ALA A 408 18.82 -7.33 7.09
C ALA A 408 19.93 -6.30 7.27
N THR A 409 20.99 -6.41 6.50
CA THR A 409 22.12 -5.48 6.49
C THR A 409 21.67 -4.09 6.00
N SER A 410 20.84 -4.01 4.94
CA SER A 410 20.30 -2.72 4.46
C SER A 410 19.50 -2.01 5.54
N LEU A 411 18.55 -2.73 6.19
CA LEU A 411 17.72 -2.17 7.26
C LEU A 411 18.56 -1.68 8.44
N LYS A 412 19.57 -2.45 8.83
CA LYS A 412 20.48 -2.06 9.92
C LYS A 412 21.27 -0.79 9.57
N ARG A 413 21.91 -0.76 8.39
CA ARG A 413 22.72 0.39 7.94
C ARG A 413 21.89 1.67 7.83
N ILE A 414 20.69 1.59 7.22
CA ILE A 414 19.87 2.77 6.94
C ILE A 414 19.17 3.26 8.22
N TYR A 415 18.49 2.37 8.97
CA TYR A 415 17.57 2.78 10.05
C TYR A 415 18.14 2.66 11.46
N THR A 416 19.25 1.92 11.65
CA THR A 416 19.86 1.75 12.99
C THR A 416 21.19 2.47 13.10
N ASP A 417 22.10 2.20 12.17
CA ASP A 417 23.46 2.73 12.24
C ASP A 417 23.57 4.10 11.54
N TYR A 418 22.63 4.42 10.63
CA TYR A 418 22.66 5.61 9.76
C TYR A 418 23.99 5.71 8.96
N ASP A 419 24.52 4.54 8.56
CA ASP A 419 25.78 4.37 7.84
C ASP A 419 25.56 4.44 6.33
N TYR A 420 25.25 5.65 5.86
CA TYR A 420 25.09 5.99 4.45
C TYR A 420 25.16 7.50 4.28
N ASP A 421 25.45 7.97 3.08
CA ASP A 421 25.29 9.36 2.66
C ASP A 421 23.99 9.52 1.88
N VAL A 422 23.75 8.61 0.93
CA VAL A 422 22.53 8.51 0.14
C VAL A 422 22.00 7.08 0.20
N ALA A 423 20.69 6.91 0.35
CA ALA A 423 20.04 5.60 0.28
C ALA A 423 18.96 5.56 -0.79
N ILE A 424 18.81 4.42 -1.47
CA ILE A 424 17.68 4.12 -2.35
C ILE A 424 16.76 3.14 -1.62
N SER A 425 15.51 3.52 -1.52
CA SER A 425 14.47 2.76 -0.81
C SER A 425 13.14 2.79 -1.56
N ASN A 426 12.19 1.99 -1.10
CA ASN A 426 10.80 2.05 -1.54
C ASN A 426 9.93 2.35 -0.32
N ASN A 427 9.24 3.48 -0.36
CA ASN A 427 8.38 3.94 0.71
C ASN A 427 6.91 3.71 0.33
N SER A 428 6.09 3.28 1.28
CA SER A 428 4.65 3.17 1.10
C SER A 428 3.99 4.45 1.61
N SER A 429 3.33 5.18 0.71
CA SER A 429 2.62 6.41 1.08
C SER A 429 1.32 6.13 1.82
N GLY A 430 0.63 5.04 1.47
CA GLY A 430 -0.73 4.78 1.92
C GLY A 430 -1.74 5.78 1.37
N ILE A 431 -3.03 5.51 1.59
CA ILE A 431 -4.09 6.47 1.27
C ILE A 431 -4.24 7.50 2.38
N GLU A 432 -4.03 7.12 3.63
CA GLU A 432 -3.97 8.03 4.76
C GLU A 432 -2.54 8.51 4.96
N LEU A 433 -2.35 9.82 4.97
CA LEU A 433 -1.01 10.40 5.07
C LEU A 433 -0.39 10.25 6.46
N ILE A 434 -1.21 10.06 7.49
CA ILE A 434 -0.77 9.90 8.89
C ILE A 434 -1.08 8.46 9.36
N PRO A 435 -0.10 7.61 9.67
CA PRO A 435 1.35 7.84 9.61
C PRO A 435 1.98 7.61 8.24
N GLY A 436 1.22 7.34 7.18
CA GLY A 436 1.71 7.00 5.85
C GLY A 436 2.92 7.83 5.40
N THR A 437 2.69 8.77 4.47
CA THR A 437 3.75 9.63 3.92
C THR A 437 4.43 10.48 5.00
N THR A 438 3.69 11.03 5.97
CA THR A 438 4.24 12.02 6.91
C THR A 438 5.37 11.49 7.78
N GLN A 439 5.35 10.21 8.14
CA GLN A 439 6.37 9.60 9.00
C GLN A 439 7.80 9.64 8.43
N TYR A 440 7.96 9.85 7.12
CA TYR A 440 9.27 9.98 6.48
C TYR A 440 9.84 11.40 6.56
N TYR A 441 8.99 12.41 6.86
CA TYR A 441 9.31 13.84 6.78
C TYR A 441 9.24 14.56 8.11
N THR A 442 8.60 14.00 9.13
CA THR A 442 8.43 14.63 10.44
C THR A 442 9.55 14.29 11.42
N THR A 443 9.75 15.17 12.41
CA THR A 443 10.72 14.95 13.49
C THR A 443 10.39 13.70 14.32
N ASP A 444 9.12 13.45 14.62
CA ASP A 444 8.66 12.25 15.33
C ASP A 444 8.89 10.95 14.55
N GLY A 445 9.11 11.05 13.24
CA GLY A 445 9.52 9.94 12.39
C GLY A 445 10.95 9.46 12.66
N ILE A 446 11.79 10.26 13.31
CA ILE A 446 13.20 9.93 13.60
C ILE A 446 13.26 8.96 14.78
N VAL A 447 13.08 7.67 14.50
CA VAL A 447 13.10 6.61 15.51
C VAL A 447 14.20 5.60 15.18
N LYS A 448 15.27 5.58 15.98
CA LYS A 448 16.41 4.67 15.76
C LYS A 448 15.97 3.22 15.77
N GLY A 449 16.33 2.47 14.73
CA GLY A 449 15.99 1.06 14.57
C GLY A 449 14.59 0.79 14.04
N ALA A 450 13.73 1.81 13.87
CA ALA A 450 12.42 1.66 13.26
C ALA A 450 12.52 1.76 11.74
N ALA A 451 12.41 0.63 11.06
CA ALA A 451 12.45 0.59 9.60
C ALA A 451 11.28 1.35 8.96
N PHE A 452 11.53 1.93 7.79
CA PHE A 452 10.53 2.66 7.00
C PHE A 452 9.94 3.88 7.73
N ARG A 453 10.80 4.62 8.42
CA ARG A 453 10.53 5.92 9.01
C ARG A 453 11.60 6.92 8.58
N ASN A 454 11.61 8.11 9.16
CA ASN A 454 12.57 9.17 8.82
C ASN A 454 14.01 8.74 9.15
N ALA A 455 14.67 8.06 8.21
CA ALA A 455 16.09 7.70 8.30
C ALA A 455 17.01 8.88 7.97
N THR A 456 16.50 9.91 7.28
CA THR A 456 17.30 11.06 6.82
C THR A 456 17.78 11.94 7.95
N GLY A 457 17.09 11.94 9.10
CA GLY A 457 17.35 12.85 10.21
C GLY A 457 16.85 14.28 9.96
N TYR A 458 16.08 14.50 8.90
CA TYR A 458 15.45 15.77 8.61
C TYR A 458 14.45 16.16 9.69
N SER A 459 14.49 17.42 10.11
CA SER A 459 13.57 18.00 11.09
C SER A 459 13.19 19.42 10.65
N ASN A 460 11.89 19.69 10.60
CA ASN A 460 11.37 21.00 10.24
C ASN A 460 10.11 21.33 11.06
N PRO A 461 10.18 22.28 12.01
CA PRO A 461 9.05 22.63 12.87
C PRO A 461 7.78 23.05 12.10
N LYS A 462 7.92 23.64 10.89
CA LYS A 462 6.75 24.01 10.07
C LYS A 462 6.04 22.80 9.49
N LEU A 463 6.79 21.77 9.06
CA LEU A 463 6.20 20.50 8.63
C LEU A 463 5.53 19.79 9.81
N ASP A 464 6.19 19.75 10.95
CA ASP A 464 5.65 19.15 12.17
C ASP A 464 4.34 19.84 12.60
N GLU A 465 4.27 21.18 12.53
CA GLU A 465 3.05 21.95 12.81
C GLU A 465 1.91 21.62 11.84
N ILE A 466 2.19 21.56 10.53
CA ILE A 466 1.18 21.21 9.52
C ILE A 466 0.61 19.80 9.82
N VAL A 467 1.48 18.83 10.10
CA VAL A 467 1.07 17.46 10.39
C VAL A 467 0.28 17.38 11.71
N ALA A 468 0.71 18.08 12.75
CA ALA A 468 -0.01 18.14 14.03
C ALA A 468 -1.44 18.71 13.85
N ARG A 469 -1.60 19.77 13.05
CA ARG A 469 -2.91 20.33 12.70
C ARG A 469 -3.74 19.33 11.87
N MET A 470 -3.15 18.70 10.86
CA MET A 470 -3.82 17.71 10.01
C MET A 470 -4.31 16.49 10.81
N THR A 471 -3.61 16.14 11.91
CA THR A 471 -3.96 15.00 12.77
C THR A 471 -5.29 15.21 13.51
N ILE A 472 -5.67 16.45 13.81
CA ILE A 472 -6.88 16.78 14.59
C ILE A 472 -7.94 17.55 13.78
N GLU A 473 -7.67 17.91 12.52
CA GLU A 473 -8.61 18.65 11.68
C GLU A 473 -9.71 17.72 11.18
N THR A 474 -10.93 17.99 11.60
CA THR A 474 -12.13 17.17 11.29
C THR A 474 -12.93 17.69 10.09
N ASP A 475 -12.65 18.91 9.63
CA ASP A 475 -13.20 19.45 8.39
C ASP A 475 -12.38 18.94 7.21
N GLU A 476 -12.91 18.00 6.43
CA GLU A 476 -12.17 17.34 5.34
C GLU A 476 -11.60 18.32 4.30
N PRO A 477 -12.30 19.36 3.81
CA PRO A 477 -11.71 20.35 2.92
C PRO A 477 -10.47 21.07 3.52
N LYS A 478 -10.51 21.41 4.81
CA LYS A 478 -9.35 22.03 5.49
C LYS A 478 -8.21 21.03 5.67
N ARG A 479 -8.53 19.77 5.97
CA ARG A 479 -7.55 18.71 6.09
C ARG A 479 -6.85 18.45 4.75
N VAL A 480 -7.58 18.43 3.64
CA VAL A 480 -7.00 18.35 2.29
C VAL A 480 -6.11 19.55 1.98
N ALA A 481 -6.50 20.77 2.39
CA ALA A 481 -5.65 21.95 2.21
C ALA A 481 -4.33 21.84 2.99
N LEU A 482 -4.36 21.35 4.23
CA LEU A 482 -3.15 21.09 5.04
C LEU A 482 -2.27 20.02 4.39
N ALA A 483 -2.84 18.96 3.82
CA ALA A 483 -2.10 17.94 3.08
C ALA A 483 -1.36 18.52 1.86
N LYS A 484 -2.00 19.42 1.12
CA LYS A 484 -1.37 20.13 -0.01
C LYS A 484 -0.27 21.08 0.44
N ASP A 485 -0.44 21.74 1.58
CA ASP A 485 0.61 22.59 2.18
C ASP A 485 1.81 21.75 2.64
N PHE A 486 1.55 20.57 3.22
CA PHE A 486 2.58 19.60 3.56
C PHE A 486 3.37 19.16 2.31
N ASP A 487 2.68 18.71 1.25
CA ASP A 487 3.29 18.24 0.00
C ASP A 487 4.16 19.35 -0.64
N ARG A 488 3.63 20.57 -0.72
CA ARG A 488 4.35 21.74 -1.25
C ARG A 488 5.62 22.04 -0.45
N LEU A 489 5.52 22.07 0.89
CA LEU A 489 6.67 22.38 1.73
C LEU A 489 7.70 21.24 1.71
N ALA A 490 7.27 19.98 1.78
CA ALA A 490 8.16 18.83 1.71
C ALA A 490 8.91 18.76 0.36
N SER A 491 8.23 19.07 -0.74
CA SER A 491 8.84 19.14 -2.08
C SER A 491 9.89 20.27 -2.17
N ILE A 492 9.62 21.44 -1.59
CA ILE A 492 10.57 22.56 -1.55
C ILE A 492 11.79 22.21 -0.69
N GLU A 493 11.61 21.61 0.46
CA GLU A 493 12.69 21.26 1.38
C GLU A 493 13.52 20.06 0.90
N ALA A 494 12.92 19.18 0.12
CA ALA A 494 13.59 18.10 -0.58
C ALA A 494 14.49 17.20 0.30
N PRO A 495 14.04 16.71 1.47
CA PRO A 495 14.86 15.78 2.26
C PRO A 495 14.94 14.40 1.64
N ILE A 496 13.93 14.02 0.88
CA ILE A 496 13.79 12.79 0.11
C ILE A 496 13.37 13.19 -1.31
N LEU A 497 13.95 12.55 -2.32
CA LEU A 497 13.49 12.63 -3.69
C LEU A 497 12.57 11.43 -3.98
N PRO A 498 11.27 11.64 -4.19
CA PRO A 498 10.43 10.67 -4.87
C PRO A 498 10.85 10.58 -6.34
N MET A 499 11.31 9.39 -6.77
CA MET A 499 11.76 9.18 -8.16
C MET A 499 10.58 8.80 -9.03
N VAL A 500 9.95 7.69 -8.72
CA VAL A 500 8.81 7.15 -9.48
C VAL A 500 7.76 6.54 -8.57
N ASP A 501 6.51 6.76 -8.92
CA ASP A 501 5.35 6.09 -8.38
C ASP A 501 5.22 4.72 -9.05
N LEU A 502 5.22 3.66 -8.27
CA LEU A 502 5.20 2.28 -8.77
C LEU A 502 3.77 1.82 -9.07
N GLU A 503 3.60 1.12 -10.19
CA GLU A 503 2.38 0.43 -10.56
C GLU A 503 2.56 -1.09 -10.52
N PRO A 504 2.51 -1.73 -9.35
CA PRO A 504 2.56 -3.18 -9.27
C PRO A 504 1.37 -3.82 -10.00
N VAL A 505 1.57 -5.05 -10.49
CA VAL A 505 0.53 -5.77 -11.20
C VAL A 505 0.15 -7.06 -10.50
N THR A 506 -1.12 -7.44 -10.67
CA THR A 506 -1.65 -8.77 -10.45
C THR A 506 -1.69 -9.49 -11.79
N ILE A 507 -1.10 -10.68 -11.88
CA ILE A 507 -1.24 -11.58 -13.01
C ILE A 507 -2.27 -12.63 -12.65
N ALA A 508 -3.34 -12.74 -13.43
CA ALA A 508 -4.38 -13.73 -13.21
C ALA A 508 -4.73 -14.45 -14.51
N ARG A 509 -5.09 -15.74 -14.41
CA ARG A 509 -5.72 -16.42 -15.53
C ARG A 509 -7.02 -15.69 -15.91
N ALA A 510 -7.33 -15.65 -17.19
CA ALA A 510 -8.50 -14.93 -17.69
C ALA A 510 -9.84 -15.48 -17.18
N ASP A 511 -9.84 -16.71 -16.65
CA ASP A 511 -11.00 -17.34 -16.02
C ASP A 511 -11.11 -17.13 -14.49
N VAL A 512 -10.16 -16.41 -13.87
CA VAL A 512 -10.25 -15.96 -12.48
C VAL A 512 -11.01 -14.63 -12.45
N ARG A 513 -12.13 -14.61 -11.77
CA ARG A 513 -13.05 -13.45 -11.72
C ARG A 513 -13.08 -12.83 -10.34
N ASN A 514 -13.44 -11.54 -10.29
CA ASN A 514 -13.61 -10.74 -9.06
C ASN A 514 -12.35 -10.66 -8.17
N HIS A 515 -11.17 -10.65 -8.77
CA HIS A 515 -9.95 -10.26 -8.09
C HIS A 515 -9.73 -8.73 -8.18
N SER A 516 -8.89 -8.18 -7.33
CA SER A 516 -8.50 -6.75 -7.34
C SER A 516 -9.70 -5.80 -7.18
N THR A 517 -10.62 -6.13 -6.27
CA THR A 517 -11.85 -5.35 -6.00
C THR A 517 -11.66 -4.31 -4.91
N THR A 518 -10.57 -4.37 -4.14
CA THR A 518 -10.24 -3.41 -3.09
C THR A 518 -8.99 -2.62 -3.46
N ALA A 519 -8.78 -1.46 -2.84
CA ALA A 519 -7.56 -0.66 -2.97
C ALA A 519 -6.34 -1.30 -2.28
N ASP A 520 -6.55 -2.38 -1.55
CA ASP A 520 -5.56 -3.09 -0.73
C ASP A 520 -5.48 -4.57 -1.11
N PHE A 521 -4.66 -4.89 -2.11
CA PHE A 521 -4.47 -6.25 -2.61
C PHE A 521 -4.05 -7.26 -1.53
N MET A 522 -3.29 -6.80 -0.53
CA MET A 522 -2.90 -7.64 0.60
C MET A 522 -4.05 -7.89 1.56
N GLY A 523 -4.92 -6.89 1.69
CA GLY A 523 -6.06 -6.91 2.58
C GLY A 523 -7.32 -7.55 1.99
N GLU A 524 -7.33 -7.90 0.73
CA GLU A 524 -8.47 -8.49 0.07
C GLU A 524 -8.74 -9.91 0.60
N SER A 525 -9.96 -10.21 1.04
CA SER A 525 -10.29 -11.51 1.66
C SER A 525 -10.38 -12.67 0.66
N TRP A 526 -10.57 -12.36 -0.62
CA TRP A 526 -10.83 -13.29 -1.71
C TRP A 526 -12.13 -14.12 -1.58
N ALA A 527 -13.03 -13.67 -0.75
CA ALA A 527 -14.34 -14.32 -0.62
C ALA A 527 -15.14 -14.34 -1.94
N GLU A 528 -15.00 -13.26 -2.71
CA GLU A 528 -15.76 -13.03 -3.95
C GLU A 528 -15.06 -13.56 -5.21
N ILE A 529 -13.84 -14.09 -5.11
CA ILE A 529 -13.15 -14.70 -6.24
C ILE A 529 -13.83 -16.00 -6.64
N TRP A 530 -14.02 -16.20 -7.94
CA TRP A 530 -14.56 -17.43 -8.50
C TRP A 530 -13.87 -17.81 -9.81
N LEU A 531 -14.03 -19.07 -10.22
CA LEU A 531 -13.38 -19.63 -11.40
C LEU A 531 -14.44 -19.87 -12.48
N ASP A 532 -14.25 -19.22 -13.65
CA ASP A 532 -15.15 -19.33 -14.80
C ASP A 532 -14.75 -20.51 -15.71
N ARG A 533 -14.59 -21.69 -15.10
CA ARG A 533 -14.22 -22.94 -15.74
C ARG A 533 -14.97 -24.11 -15.15
#